data_111489d44158722427b9a2f008c95fe5
#
_entry.id   111489d44158722427b9a2f008c95fe5
#
_cell.length_a   1.000
_cell.length_b   1.000
_cell.length_c   1.000
_cell.angle_alpha   90.00
_cell.angle_beta   90.00
_cell.angle_gamma   90.00
#
_symmetry.space_group_name_H-M   'P 1'
#
loop_
_entity.id
_entity.type
_entity.pdbx_description
1 polymer ?
#
loop_
_entity_poly.entity_id
_entity_poly.type
_entity_poly.pdbx_seq_one_letter_code
_entity_poly.pdbx_strand_id
1 'polypeptide(L)'
;MKIRSQVGMVLNLDKCIGCHTCSVTCKNVWTGREGMEYAWFNNVETKPGIGYPKNWEDQQEWQGGWVRDVNGKIRPRLGGKMGVISKIFANPVIPQIDDYYEPFTFDYQHLHTAPESKHQPTARPRSLIDGKRMDKVIWGPNWEELLGGEFEKRARDRNFDNIQKEMYGQFENTFMMYLPRLCEHCLNPSCVATCPSGAIYKREEDGIVLIDQDKCRGWRLCISGCPYKKIYFNWKSGKSEKCIFCYPRIESGQPTVCSETCVGRIRYLGVLLYDADRIEEAASTEHETDLYERQCDVFLNPHDPAVIEEALKQGIPQNVIDAAQRSPVYKMAMDWKLALPLHPEYRTLPMVWYVPPLSPIQSYADAGGLPHNGNILPAVETLRIPVQYLANMLSAGDTGPVIRALKRMMAMRHYMRSQTVEGVTDTRAIDEVDLSVQQVEEMYRYLAIANYEDRFVIPTSHREMARDAFPERNGCGFTFGDGCHGSDTKFNLFNSSRIDAINITEVRDKAEGE
;
A
#
# COMPACT_ATOMS: atom_id res chain seq x y z
N MET A 1 -4.20 28.27 8.07
CA MET A 1 -3.91 27.21 7.09
C MET A 1 -2.41 26.93 7.11
N LYS A 2 -2.01 25.74 7.48
CA LYS A 2 -0.60 25.31 7.51
C LYS A 2 -0.36 24.30 6.38
N ILE A 3 0.15 24.78 5.25
CA ILE A 3 0.36 23.95 4.07
C ILE A 3 1.61 23.08 4.24
N ARG A 4 1.46 21.79 3.93
CA ARG A 4 2.52 20.79 3.88
C ARG A 4 2.36 19.94 2.63
N SER A 5 3.45 19.29 2.25
CA SER A 5 3.45 18.32 1.15
C SER A 5 3.63 16.90 1.67
N GLN A 6 3.05 15.94 0.98
CA GLN A 6 3.27 14.53 1.26
C GLN A 6 3.29 13.71 -0.02
N VAL A 7 4.25 12.79 -0.09
CA VAL A 7 4.27 11.75 -1.12
C VAL A 7 3.20 10.70 -0.79
N GLY A 8 2.38 10.40 -1.75
CA GLY A 8 1.34 9.38 -1.67
C GLY A 8 1.49 8.31 -2.76
N MET A 9 0.71 7.25 -2.63
CA MET A 9 0.67 6.16 -3.61
C MET A 9 -0.78 5.80 -3.93
N VAL A 10 -1.07 5.49 -5.20
CA VAL A 10 -2.32 4.82 -5.60
C VAL A 10 -2.00 3.41 -6.07
N LEU A 11 -2.84 2.47 -5.70
CA LEU A 11 -2.81 1.07 -6.10
C LEU A 11 -4.08 0.73 -6.87
N ASN A 12 -3.95 0.43 -8.15
CA ASN A 12 -5.09 0.01 -8.97
C ASN A 12 -5.34 -1.50 -8.78
N LEU A 13 -6.30 -1.86 -7.92
CA LEU A 13 -6.60 -3.26 -7.61
C LEU A 13 -7.22 -3.99 -8.80
N ASP A 14 -7.88 -3.28 -9.70
CA ASP A 14 -8.51 -3.85 -10.89
C ASP A 14 -7.53 -4.58 -11.83
N LYS A 15 -6.26 -4.17 -11.82
CA LYS A 15 -5.19 -4.78 -12.63
C LYS A 15 -4.23 -5.65 -11.82
N CYS A 16 -4.42 -5.80 -10.53
CA CYS A 16 -3.54 -6.63 -9.69
C CYS A 16 -3.80 -8.11 -9.95
N ILE A 17 -2.79 -8.82 -10.41
CA ILE A 17 -2.85 -10.26 -10.71
C ILE A 17 -2.25 -11.16 -9.61
N GLY A 18 -1.86 -10.57 -8.48
CA GLY A 18 -1.27 -11.33 -7.37
C GLY A 18 0.10 -11.98 -7.67
N CYS A 19 0.89 -11.44 -8.60
CA CYS A 19 2.17 -12.05 -9.02
C CYS A 19 3.28 -11.97 -7.97
N HIS A 20 3.08 -11.25 -6.86
CA HIS A 20 4.02 -11.06 -5.75
C HIS A 20 5.40 -10.48 -6.09
N THR A 21 5.69 -10.11 -7.33
CA THR A 21 6.98 -9.53 -7.73
C THR A 21 7.35 -8.32 -6.85
N CYS A 22 6.38 -7.44 -6.59
CA CYS A 22 6.59 -6.28 -5.72
C CYS A 22 6.94 -6.66 -4.27
N SER A 23 6.42 -7.79 -3.76
CA SER A 23 6.70 -8.29 -2.42
C SER A 23 8.09 -8.90 -2.34
N VAL A 24 8.44 -9.77 -3.28
CA VAL A 24 9.73 -10.45 -3.32
C VAL A 24 10.87 -9.45 -3.51
N THR A 25 10.74 -8.51 -4.43
CA THR A 25 11.77 -7.48 -4.65
C THR A 25 11.94 -6.58 -3.43
N CYS A 26 10.84 -6.14 -2.82
CA CYS A 26 10.89 -5.39 -1.56
C CYS A 26 11.55 -6.20 -0.43
N LYS A 27 11.25 -7.50 -0.34
CA LYS A 27 11.86 -8.42 0.63
C LYS A 27 13.38 -8.47 0.45
N ASN A 28 13.83 -8.69 -0.76
CA ASN A 28 15.25 -8.83 -1.06
C ASN A 28 16.05 -7.54 -0.76
N VAL A 29 15.46 -6.39 -1.08
CA VAL A 29 16.14 -5.09 -0.86
C VAL A 29 16.13 -4.68 0.62
N TRP A 30 15.01 -4.92 1.35
CA TRP A 30 14.81 -4.29 2.65
C TRP A 30 14.82 -5.24 3.85
N THR A 31 14.29 -6.43 3.71
CA THR A 31 14.05 -7.34 4.84
C THR A 31 14.63 -8.74 4.67
N GLY A 32 15.36 -9.02 3.59
CA GLY A 32 16.06 -10.29 3.35
C GLY A 32 17.34 -10.42 4.18
N ARG A 33 17.26 -10.22 5.50
CA ARG A 33 18.39 -10.23 6.41
C ARG A 33 18.01 -10.81 7.77
N GLU A 34 19.01 -11.25 8.51
CA GLU A 34 18.87 -11.88 9.82
C GLU A 34 18.08 -11.00 10.81
N GLY A 35 17.14 -11.61 11.49
CA GLY A 35 16.22 -10.97 12.44
C GLY A 35 14.98 -10.35 11.81
N MET A 36 14.90 -10.33 10.48
CA MET A 36 13.78 -9.78 9.70
C MET A 36 13.17 -10.80 8.73
N GLU A 37 13.43 -12.08 8.90
CA GLU A 37 13.00 -13.13 7.99
C GLU A 37 11.49 -13.19 7.84
N TYR A 38 10.76 -12.99 8.94
CA TYR A 38 9.30 -12.98 8.96
C TYR A 38 8.69 -11.67 8.44
N ALA A 39 9.48 -10.59 8.32
CA ALA A 39 8.97 -9.26 8.00
C ALA A 39 8.80 -9.05 6.49
N TRP A 40 7.63 -8.54 6.11
CA TRP A 40 7.29 -8.17 4.74
C TRP A 40 6.78 -6.73 4.71
N PHE A 41 7.64 -5.78 4.36
CA PHE A 41 7.24 -4.37 4.27
C PHE A 41 6.15 -4.14 3.25
N ASN A 42 6.22 -4.84 2.13
CA ASN A 42 5.15 -4.95 1.15
C ASN A 42 4.77 -6.42 1.00
N ASN A 43 3.48 -6.72 1.06
CA ASN A 43 2.92 -8.03 0.77
C ASN A 43 1.65 -7.88 -0.06
N VAL A 44 1.24 -8.93 -0.74
CA VAL A 44 -0.03 -8.99 -1.45
C VAL A 44 -0.88 -10.05 -0.78
N GLU A 45 -2.03 -9.65 -0.29
CA GLU A 45 -3.00 -10.53 0.34
C GLU A 45 -4.09 -10.90 -0.65
N THR A 46 -4.58 -12.13 -0.56
CA THR A 46 -5.81 -12.53 -1.25
C THR A 46 -6.99 -12.16 -0.37
N LYS A 47 -8.01 -11.56 -0.95
CA LYS A 47 -9.26 -11.21 -0.30
C LYS A 47 -10.42 -11.92 -0.99
N PRO A 48 -11.37 -12.47 -0.21
CA PRO A 48 -11.45 -12.56 1.26
C PRO A 48 -10.34 -13.42 1.88
N GLY A 49 -9.89 -13.04 3.08
CA GLY A 49 -8.83 -13.75 3.78
C GLY A 49 -8.42 -13.12 5.11
N ILE A 50 -7.67 -13.87 5.90
CA ILE A 50 -7.28 -13.47 7.27
C ILE A 50 -6.12 -12.49 7.34
N GLY A 51 -5.39 -12.28 6.25
CA GLY A 51 -4.29 -11.30 6.19
C GLY A 51 -2.99 -11.72 6.88
N TYR A 52 -2.01 -10.77 6.93
CA TYR A 52 -0.67 -10.96 7.49
C TYR A 52 -0.23 -9.70 8.30
N PRO A 53 -0.15 -9.77 9.63
CA PRO A 53 -0.47 -10.92 10.50
C PRO A 53 -1.95 -11.34 10.42
N LYS A 54 -2.25 -12.54 10.92
CA LYS A 54 -3.61 -13.09 10.91
C LYS A 54 -4.59 -12.14 11.59
N ASN A 55 -5.76 -11.96 10.96
CA ASN A 55 -6.86 -11.11 11.45
C ASN A 55 -6.46 -9.66 11.78
N TRP A 56 -5.47 -9.11 11.07
CA TRP A 56 -4.97 -7.75 11.36
C TRP A 56 -6.05 -6.65 11.31
N GLU A 57 -7.15 -6.88 10.60
CA GLU A 57 -8.28 -5.96 10.49
C GLU A 57 -9.15 -5.92 11.76
N ASP A 58 -9.02 -6.91 12.64
CA ASP A 58 -9.74 -6.93 13.91
C ASP A 58 -9.07 -6.02 14.96
N GLN A 59 -9.53 -4.79 15.04
CA GLN A 59 -9.01 -3.82 16.01
C GLN A 59 -9.62 -3.97 17.42
N GLN A 60 -10.57 -4.86 17.64
CA GLN A 60 -10.97 -5.24 18.99
C GLN A 60 -9.88 -6.10 19.63
N GLU A 61 -9.29 -7.00 18.87
CA GLU A 61 -8.13 -7.79 19.27
C GLU A 61 -6.85 -6.95 19.30
N TRP A 62 -6.54 -6.26 18.19
CA TRP A 62 -5.22 -5.64 17.97
C TRP A 62 -5.06 -4.22 18.49
N GLN A 63 -6.14 -3.53 18.87
CA GLN A 63 -6.17 -2.20 19.50
C GLN A 63 -5.32 -1.13 18.79
N GLY A 64 -5.21 -1.18 17.46
CA GLY A 64 -4.50 -0.17 16.67
C GLY A 64 -5.39 1.02 16.28
N GLY A 65 -4.76 2.09 15.76
CA GLY A 65 -5.47 3.28 15.31
C GLY A 65 -5.94 4.20 16.43
N TRP A 66 -6.94 5.01 16.11
CA TRP A 66 -7.51 6.00 17.01
C TRP A 66 -8.98 5.67 17.32
N VAL A 67 -9.43 6.15 18.46
CA VAL A 67 -10.84 6.18 18.85
C VAL A 67 -11.24 7.58 19.24
N ARG A 68 -12.48 7.95 18.93
CA ARG A 68 -13.12 9.18 19.39
C ARG A 68 -13.77 8.93 20.75
N ASP A 69 -13.46 9.76 21.74
CA ASP A 69 -14.09 9.70 23.05
C ASP A 69 -15.43 10.44 23.08
N VAL A 70 -16.12 10.34 24.19
CA VAL A 70 -17.43 10.98 24.40
C VAL A 70 -17.39 12.50 24.31
N ASN A 71 -16.21 13.11 24.47
CA ASN A 71 -16.01 14.56 24.38
C ASN A 71 -15.59 14.99 22.95
N GLY A 72 -15.61 14.08 21.99
CA GLY A 72 -15.23 14.36 20.62
C GLY A 72 -13.73 14.35 20.33
N LYS A 73 -12.88 14.12 21.33
CA LYS A 73 -11.43 14.06 21.16
C LYS A 73 -10.97 12.68 20.72
N ILE A 74 -9.95 12.65 19.86
CA ILE A 74 -9.32 11.39 19.46
C ILE A 74 -8.20 11.00 20.42
N ARG A 75 -8.10 9.72 20.68
CA ARG A 75 -6.99 9.12 21.45
C ARG A 75 -6.57 7.79 20.83
N PRO A 76 -5.30 7.37 20.99
CA PRO A 76 -4.90 6.05 20.55
C PRO A 76 -5.80 4.97 21.19
N ARG A 77 -6.27 4.00 20.37
CA ARG A 77 -7.06 2.86 20.88
C ARG A 77 -6.29 2.07 21.93
N LEU A 78 -4.97 1.99 21.80
CA LEU A 78 -4.06 1.34 22.75
C LEU A 78 -4.15 1.93 24.18
N GLY A 79 -4.67 3.12 24.35
CA GLY A 79 -4.87 3.82 25.63
C GLY A 79 -4.29 5.22 25.64
N GLY A 80 -4.61 6.02 26.67
CA GLY A 80 -3.99 7.32 26.93
C GLY A 80 -2.51 7.18 27.36
N LYS A 81 -1.83 8.31 27.58
CA LYS A 81 -0.38 8.35 27.91
C LYS A 81 0.05 7.36 29.00
N MET A 82 -0.67 7.30 30.12
CA MET A 82 -0.37 6.36 31.21
C MET A 82 -0.61 4.90 30.82
N GLY A 83 -1.69 4.61 30.08
CA GLY A 83 -1.98 3.27 29.59
C GLY A 83 -0.96 2.77 28.58
N VAL A 84 -0.42 3.65 27.75
CA VAL A 84 0.69 3.32 26.82
C VAL A 84 1.98 3.05 27.58
N ILE A 85 2.32 3.87 28.58
CA ILE A 85 3.54 3.67 29.39
C ILE A 85 3.47 2.36 30.18
N SER A 86 2.32 2.00 30.76
CA SER A 86 2.18 0.73 31.49
C SER A 86 2.41 -0.49 30.59
N LYS A 87 2.08 -0.41 29.33
CA LYS A 87 2.28 -1.48 28.32
C LYS A 87 3.75 -1.69 27.91
N ILE A 88 4.67 -0.84 28.35
CA ILE A 88 6.11 -1.10 28.20
C ILE A 88 6.51 -2.40 28.90
N PHE A 89 5.88 -2.69 30.04
CA PHE A 89 6.20 -3.85 30.87
C PHE A 89 5.40 -5.10 30.47
N ALA A 90 4.19 -4.93 29.95
CA ALA A 90 3.34 -6.02 29.50
C ALA A 90 2.43 -5.55 28.36
N ASN A 91 2.66 -6.02 27.14
CA ASN A 91 1.88 -5.67 25.97
C ASN A 91 1.19 -6.93 25.37
N PRO A 92 -0.05 -7.23 25.78
CA PRO A 92 -0.76 -8.43 25.34
C PRO A 92 -1.28 -8.34 23.88
N VAL A 93 -1.30 -7.13 23.30
CA VAL A 93 -1.86 -6.89 21.97
C VAL A 93 -0.80 -6.75 20.87
N ILE A 94 0.37 -7.33 21.08
CA ILE A 94 1.44 -7.38 20.08
C ILE A 94 1.36 -8.68 19.29
N PRO A 95 1.41 -8.68 17.95
CA PRO A 95 1.49 -9.90 17.17
C PRO A 95 2.71 -10.73 17.52
N GLN A 96 2.52 -12.03 17.70
CA GLN A 96 3.55 -13.01 17.93
C GLN A 96 3.97 -13.66 16.61
N ILE A 97 4.96 -14.54 16.64
CA ILE A 97 5.48 -15.13 15.41
C ILE A 97 4.46 -16.03 14.72
N ASP A 98 3.64 -16.73 15.47
CA ASP A 98 2.58 -17.62 14.99
C ASP A 98 1.38 -16.87 14.37
N ASP A 99 1.21 -15.57 14.67
CA ASP A 99 0.27 -14.71 13.95
C ASP A 99 0.76 -14.40 12.52
N TYR A 100 2.06 -14.50 12.29
CA TYR A 100 2.64 -14.30 10.97
C TYR A 100 2.72 -15.61 10.18
N TYR A 101 3.48 -16.59 10.66
CA TYR A 101 3.61 -17.92 10.08
C TYR A 101 4.25 -18.87 11.10
N GLU A 102 4.18 -20.16 10.83
CA GLU A 102 4.90 -21.15 11.62
C GLU A 102 6.36 -21.23 11.12
N PRO A 103 7.35 -20.74 11.90
CA PRO A 103 8.75 -20.79 11.52
C PRO A 103 9.24 -22.24 11.51
N PHE A 104 10.05 -22.59 10.53
CA PHE A 104 10.53 -23.94 10.32
C PHE A 104 12.02 -24.00 10.00
N THR A 105 12.59 -25.17 10.21
CA THR A 105 13.89 -25.57 9.72
C THR A 105 13.77 -26.92 9.03
N PHE A 106 14.81 -27.33 8.30
CA PHE A 106 14.86 -28.66 7.73
C PHE A 106 15.68 -29.61 8.62
N ASP A 107 15.22 -30.86 8.73
CA ASP A 107 15.93 -31.93 9.40
C ASP A 107 17.09 -32.44 8.51
N TYR A 108 18.14 -31.65 8.40
CA TYR A 108 19.31 -32.00 7.57
C TYR A 108 20.05 -33.23 8.12
N GLN A 109 19.96 -33.51 9.41
CA GLN A 109 20.55 -34.68 10.03
C GLN A 109 19.97 -35.97 9.46
N HIS A 110 18.71 -35.96 9.05
CA HIS A 110 18.08 -37.10 8.40
C HIS A 110 18.79 -37.54 7.11
N LEU A 111 19.43 -36.64 6.39
CA LEU A 111 20.19 -36.97 5.20
C LEU A 111 21.39 -37.90 5.49
N HIS A 112 21.94 -37.84 6.72
CA HIS A 112 23.08 -38.65 7.13
C HIS A 112 22.70 -39.86 7.96
N THR A 113 21.55 -39.84 8.62
CA THR A 113 21.12 -40.90 9.55
C THR A 113 19.98 -41.76 8.99
N ALA A 114 19.48 -41.45 7.81
CA ALA A 114 18.43 -42.26 7.18
C ALA A 114 18.90 -43.69 6.93
N PRO A 115 18.07 -44.71 7.17
CA PRO A 115 18.41 -46.08 6.86
C PRO A 115 18.64 -46.28 5.35
N GLU A 116 19.53 -47.18 5.02
CA GLU A 116 19.82 -47.53 3.61
C GLU A 116 18.56 -47.98 2.90
N SER A 117 18.25 -47.37 1.77
CA SER A 117 17.06 -47.68 0.96
C SER A 117 17.28 -47.40 -0.52
N LYS A 118 16.34 -47.86 -1.34
CA LYS A 118 16.34 -47.57 -2.80
C LYS A 118 16.01 -46.11 -3.12
N HIS A 119 15.54 -45.34 -2.14
CA HIS A 119 15.16 -43.93 -2.31
C HIS A 119 16.18 -43.06 -1.62
N GLN A 120 16.51 -41.93 -2.25
CA GLN A 120 17.37 -40.93 -1.60
C GLN A 120 16.66 -40.29 -0.40
N PRO A 121 17.35 -40.07 0.72
CA PRO A 121 16.79 -39.37 1.83
C PRO A 121 16.54 -37.91 1.47
N THR A 122 15.47 -37.33 2.03
CA THR A 122 15.12 -35.92 1.86
C THR A 122 15.07 -35.25 3.22
N ALA A 123 15.60 -34.03 3.31
CA ALA A 123 15.42 -33.21 4.47
C ALA A 123 13.92 -32.86 4.63
N ARG A 124 13.39 -32.98 5.84
CA ARG A 124 11.97 -32.73 6.13
C ARG A 124 11.79 -31.50 6.98
N PRO A 125 10.75 -30.69 6.72
CA PRO A 125 10.51 -29.50 7.51
C PRO A 125 10.09 -29.88 8.95
N ARG A 126 10.62 -29.14 9.92
CA ARG A 126 10.26 -29.20 11.33
C ARG A 126 9.90 -27.81 11.84
N SER A 127 8.82 -27.72 12.59
CA SER A 127 8.44 -26.51 13.29
C SER A 127 9.52 -26.09 14.28
N LEU A 128 9.83 -24.79 14.31
CA LEU A 128 10.69 -24.20 15.36
C LEU A 128 9.92 -23.88 16.65
N ILE A 129 8.58 -24.00 16.62
CA ILE A 129 7.71 -23.74 17.78
C ILE A 129 7.65 -24.99 18.66
N ASP A 130 7.29 -26.13 18.10
CA ASP A 130 7.07 -27.38 18.86
C ASP A 130 8.06 -28.51 18.53
N GLY A 131 8.95 -28.29 17.56
CA GLY A 131 9.96 -29.26 17.13
C GLY A 131 9.42 -30.43 16.31
N LYS A 132 8.09 -30.50 16.06
CA LYS A 132 7.49 -31.59 15.32
C LYS A 132 7.71 -31.45 13.82
N ARG A 133 7.57 -32.57 13.13
CA ARG A 133 7.58 -32.60 11.68
C ARG A 133 6.33 -31.95 11.14
N MET A 134 6.51 -31.08 10.15
CA MET A 134 5.43 -30.41 9.45
C MET A 134 5.05 -31.21 8.20
N ASP A 135 3.76 -31.41 8.01
CA ASP A 135 3.23 -32.04 6.80
C ASP A 135 3.17 -31.04 5.64
N LYS A 136 2.98 -29.77 5.96
CA LYS A 136 2.90 -28.67 5.01
C LYS A 136 3.70 -27.48 5.53
N VAL A 137 4.54 -26.91 4.68
CA VAL A 137 5.24 -25.65 4.94
C VAL A 137 4.37 -24.50 4.42
N ILE A 138 3.98 -23.62 5.34
CA ILE A 138 3.32 -22.35 5.01
C ILE A 138 4.34 -21.27 5.23
N TRP A 139 4.79 -20.63 4.16
CA TRP A 139 5.85 -19.66 4.18
C TRP A 139 5.41 -18.36 3.52
N GLY A 140 5.63 -17.24 4.22
CA GLY A 140 5.32 -15.91 3.73
C GLY A 140 3.86 -15.48 3.95
N PRO A 141 3.46 -14.34 3.39
CA PRO A 141 2.17 -13.72 3.65
C PRO A 141 1.02 -14.39 2.90
N ASN A 142 0.58 -15.54 3.37
CA ASN A 142 -0.68 -16.22 3.00
C ASN A 142 -0.83 -16.61 1.51
N TRP A 143 0.26 -16.84 0.79
CA TRP A 143 0.19 -17.09 -0.66
C TRP A 143 -0.57 -18.37 -1.03
N GLU A 144 -0.52 -19.39 -0.20
CA GLU A 144 -1.12 -20.68 -0.50
C GLU A 144 -2.47 -20.90 0.18
N GLU A 145 -2.66 -20.41 1.40
CA GLU A 145 -3.89 -20.60 2.15
C GLU A 145 -5.10 -19.89 1.54
N LEU A 146 -4.84 -18.89 0.69
CA LEU A 146 -5.86 -17.95 0.21
C LEU A 146 -6.15 -18.06 -1.29
N LEU A 147 -5.32 -18.74 -2.05
CA LEU A 147 -5.60 -19.05 -3.46
C LEU A 147 -6.58 -20.22 -3.59
N GLY A 148 -7.81 -20.04 -3.15
CA GLY A 148 -8.82 -21.08 -3.12
C GLY A 148 -8.97 -21.77 -1.75
N GLY A 149 -8.47 -21.12 -0.69
CA GLY A 149 -8.47 -21.64 0.67
C GLY A 149 -9.85 -21.99 1.23
N GLU A 150 -9.84 -22.73 2.32
CA GLU A 150 -11.02 -23.24 3.02
C GLU A 150 -12.03 -22.12 3.34
N PHE A 151 -13.30 -22.38 3.11
CA PHE A 151 -14.38 -21.45 3.38
C PHE A 151 -14.35 -20.88 4.81
N GLU A 152 -14.06 -21.72 5.79
CA GLU A 152 -14.01 -21.31 7.20
C GLU A 152 -13.00 -20.19 7.48
N LYS A 153 -11.85 -20.22 6.81
CA LYS A 153 -10.83 -19.15 6.94
C LYS A 153 -11.27 -17.87 6.25
N ARG A 154 -11.85 -17.99 5.05
CA ARG A 154 -12.36 -16.83 4.29
C ARG A 154 -13.55 -16.18 4.99
N ALA A 155 -14.42 -16.96 5.60
CA ALA A 155 -15.58 -16.47 6.35
C ALA A 155 -15.21 -15.64 7.60
N ARG A 156 -13.96 -15.71 8.06
CA ARG A 156 -13.44 -14.88 9.15
C ARG A 156 -13.01 -13.49 8.70
N ASP A 157 -12.99 -13.22 7.40
CA ASP A 157 -12.69 -11.88 6.89
C ASP A 157 -13.72 -10.88 7.42
N ARG A 158 -13.24 -9.84 8.09
CA ARG A 158 -14.09 -8.83 8.74
C ARG A 158 -14.91 -8.02 7.74
N ASN A 159 -14.45 -7.90 6.50
CA ASN A 159 -15.17 -7.15 5.48
C ASN A 159 -16.50 -7.82 5.08
N PHE A 160 -16.78 -9.02 5.57
CA PHE A 160 -18.10 -9.65 5.46
C PHE A 160 -19.11 -9.18 6.54
N ASP A 161 -18.76 -8.27 7.40
CA ASP A 161 -19.71 -7.72 8.37
C ASP A 161 -20.93 -7.14 7.64
N ASN A 162 -22.13 -7.51 8.12
CA ASN A 162 -23.42 -7.18 7.50
C ASN A 162 -23.69 -7.77 6.10
N ILE A 163 -22.93 -8.78 5.68
CA ILE A 163 -23.15 -9.49 4.43
C ILE A 163 -23.54 -10.95 4.74
N GLN A 164 -24.40 -11.53 3.91
CA GLN A 164 -24.76 -12.97 4.04
C GLN A 164 -23.57 -13.84 3.62
N LYS A 165 -22.74 -14.23 4.57
CA LYS A 165 -21.50 -15.00 4.36
C LYS A 165 -21.73 -16.32 3.63
N GLU A 166 -22.85 -16.99 3.92
CA GLU A 166 -23.22 -18.29 3.33
C GLU A 166 -23.39 -18.19 1.81
N MET A 167 -23.92 -17.08 1.28
CA MET A 167 -24.06 -16.87 -0.17
C MET A 167 -22.72 -16.88 -0.90
N TYR A 168 -21.68 -16.31 -0.29
CA TYR A 168 -20.36 -16.17 -0.90
C TYR A 168 -19.42 -17.33 -0.60
N GLY A 169 -19.87 -18.29 0.21
CA GLY A 169 -19.20 -19.54 0.47
C GLY A 169 -19.45 -20.62 -0.58
N GLN A 170 -20.53 -20.49 -1.34
CA GLN A 170 -20.83 -21.41 -2.42
C GLN A 170 -19.90 -21.16 -3.62
N PHE A 171 -19.49 -22.24 -4.28
CA PHE A 171 -18.50 -22.18 -5.37
C PHE A 171 -18.89 -21.20 -6.50
N GLU A 172 -20.16 -21.12 -6.83
CA GLU A 172 -20.70 -20.28 -7.90
C GLU A 172 -20.61 -18.78 -7.57
N ASN A 173 -20.67 -18.41 -6.29
CA ASN A 173 -20.66 -17.02 -5.82
C ASN A 173 -19.31 -16.60 -5.23
N THR A 174 -18.31 -17.47 -5.27
CA THR A 174 -16.98 -17.14 -4.75
C THR A 174 -16.31 -16.05 -5.58
N PHE A 175 -15.84 -15.01 -4.92
CA PHE A 175 -15.00 -13.99 -5.55
C PHE A 175 -13.62 -13.98 -4.92
N MET A 176 -12.67 -13.42 -5.65
CA MET A 176 -11.30 -13.25 -5.20
C MET A 176 -10.72 -11.96 -5.79
N MET A 177 -10.00 -11.23 -4.95
CA MET A 177 -9.23 -10.06 -5.36
C MET A 177 -7.90 -10.03 -4.62
N TYR A 178 -6.97 -9.23 -5.10
CA TYR A 178 -5.66 -9.07 -4.47
C TYR A 178 -5.53 -7.69 -3.84
N LEU A 179 -5.03 -7.65 -2.60
CA LEU A 179 -4.80 -6.44 -1.83
C LEU A 179 -3.29 -6.29 -1.53
N PRO A 180 -2.54 -5.55 -2.34
CA PRO A 180 -1.17 -5.19 -2.01
C PRO A 180 -1.17 -4.24 -0.81
N ARG A 181 -0.42 -4.58 0.24
CA ARG A 181 -0.33 -3.82 1.48
C ARG A 181 1.10 -3.42 1.81
N LEU A 182 1.26 -2.18 2.20
CA LEU A 182 2.52 -1.63 2.72
C LEU A 182 2.20 -0.68 3.89
N CYS A 183 3.19 0.03 4.41
CA CYS A 183 2.91 1.09 5.39
C CYS A 183 2.16 2.24 4.71
N GLU A 184 1.08 2.68 5.32
CA GLU A 184 0.20 3.72 4.77
C GLU A 184 0.76 5.14 4.89
N HIS A 185 1.88 5.35 5.61
CA HIS A 185 2.50 6.65 5.86
C HIS A 185 1.50 7.75 6.21
N CYS A 186 0.60 7.44 7.12
CA CYS A 186 -0.59 8.20 7.49
C CYS A 186 -0.34 9.69 7.76
N LEU A 187 -1.35 10.55 7.50
CA LEU A 187 -1.33 11.94 7.93
C LEU A 187 -1.44 12.06 9.46
N ASN A 188 -2.27 11.20 10.08
CA ASN A 188 -2.47 11.12 11.53
C ASN A 188 -1.94 9.78 12.08
N PRO A 189 -0.62 9.56 12.15
CA PRO A 189 -0.04 8.26 12.45
C PRO A 189 -0.15 7.89 13.93
N SER A 190 -1.02 6.94 14.28
CA SER A 190 -1.17 6.41 15.65
C SER A 190 0.10 5.75 16.18
N CYS A 191 0.94 5.19 15.30
CA CYS A 191 2.22 4.62 15.67
C CYS A 191 3.22 5.66 16.20
N VAL A 192 3.16 6.91 15.70
CA VAL A 192 3.96 8.03 16.24
C VAL A 192 3.47 8.40 17.64
N ALA A 193 2.16 8.53 17.82
CA ALA A 193 1.57 8.88 19.10
C ALA A 193 1.79 7.83 20.21
N THR A 194 1.97 6.56 19.83
CA THR A 194 2.18 5.47 20.79
C THR A 194 3.66 5.19 21.10
N CYS A 195 4.60 5.95 20.54
CA CYS A 195 6.02 5.78 20.81
C CYS A 195 6.50 6.68 21.95
N PRO A 196 6.76 6.17 23.16
CA PRO A 196 7.16 7.01 24.29
C PRO A 196 8.54 7.66 24.14
N SER A 197 9.44 7.05 23.35
CA SER A 197 10.79 7.60 23.12
C SER A 197 10.83 8.65 21.99
N GLY A 198 9.72 8.88 21.28
CA GLY A 198 9.71 9.77 20.11
C GLY A 198 10.59 9.29 18.94
N ALA A 199 10.95 8.00 18.91
CA ALA A 199 11.78 7.45 17.85
C ALA A 199 11.04 7.40 16.50
N ILE A 200 9.72 7.23 16.51
CA ILE A 200 8.92 7.33 15.27
C ILE A 200 8.55 8.78 15.04
N TYR A 201 8.80 9.24 13.83
CA TYR A 201 8.50 10.60 13.43
C TYR A 201 8.03 10.67 11.98
N LYS A 202 7.38 11.76 11.62
CA LYS A 202 6.96 12.10 10.27
C LYS A 202 7.91 13.16 9.72
N ARG A 203 8.50 12.92 8.56
CA ARG A 203 9.34 13.91 7.89
C ARG A 203 8.49 15.12 7.47
N GLU A 204 9.05 16.30 7.56
CA GLU A 204 8.31 17.53 7.21
C GLU A 204 8.30 17.77 5.69
N GLU A 205 9.37 17.39 5.00
CA GLU A 205 9.57 17.66 3.59
C GLU A 205 8.71 16.81 2.65
N ASP A 206 8.41 15.57 3.01
CA ASP A 206 7.68 14.61 2.16
C ASP A 206 6.63 13.78 2.89
N GLY A 207 6.46 13.99 4.18
CA GLY A 207 5.48 13.30 5.00
C GLY A 207 5.75 11.82 5.25
N ILE A 208 6.91 11.29 4.86
CA ILE A 208 7.26 9.89 5.09
C ILE A 208 7.46 9.66 6.59
N VAL A 209 6.81 8.62 7.13
CA VAL A 209 6.95 8.23 8.54
C VAL A 209 8.13 7.28 8.68
N LEU A 210 9.12 7.64 9.50
CA LEU A 210 10.34 6.89 9.73
C LEU A 210 10.54 6.52 11.21
N ILE A 211 11.51 5.66 11.48
CA ILE A 211 11.96 5.28 12.83
C ILE A 211 13.45 5.63 12.95
N ASP A 212 13.74 6.54 13.86
CA ASP A 212 15.10 6.84 14.29
C ASP A 212 15.64 5.65 15.09
N GLN A 213 16.63 4.96 14.52
CA GLN A 213 17.15 3.73 15.09
C GLN A 213 17.95 3.99 16.40
N ASP A 214 18.55 5.17 16.55
CA ASP A 214 19.31 5.52 17.74
C ASP A 214 18.40 5.81 18.95
N LYS A 215 17.23 6.41 18.68
CA LYS A 215 16.20 6.70 19.70
C LYS A 215 15.30 5.51 20.00
N CYS A 216 15.22 4.52 19.11
CA CYS A 216 14.38 3.35 19.32
C CYS A 216 14.85 2.53 20.51
N ARG A 217 13.95 2.25 21.48
CA ARG A 217 14.22 1.47 22.69
C ARG A 217 13.63 0.05 22.64
N GLY A 218 13.09 -0.35 21.49
CA GLY A 218 12.58 -1.71 21.31
C GLY A 218 11.29 -2.05 22.09
N TRP A 219 10.55 -1.07 22.59
CA TRP A 219 9.31 -1.30 23.38
C TRP A 219 8.14 -1.83 22.56
N ARG A 220 8.22 -1.81 21.25
CA ARG A 220 7.25 -2.39 20.29
C ARG A 220 5.82 -1.81 20.35
N LEU A 221 5.58 -0.75 21.12
CA LEU A 221 4.26 -0.11 21.23
C LEU A 221 3.76 0.46 19.90
N CYS A 222 4.67 0.86 19.02
CA CYS A 222 4.36 1.28 17.66
C CYS A 222 3.74 0.16 16.81
N ILE A 223 4.11 -1.10 17.06
CA ILE A 223 3.54 -2.27 16.37
C ILE A 223 2.06 -2.42 16.78
N SER A 224 1.78 -2.37 18.08
CA SER A 224 0.41 -2.41 18.59
C SER A 224 -0.40 -1.21 18.15
N GLY A 225 0.19 0.00 18.20
CA GLY A 225 -0.49 1.24 17.80
C GLY A 225 -0.82 1.32 16.31
N CYS A 226 -0.10 0.62 15.44
CA CYS A 226 -0.39 0.59 14.01
C CYS A 226 -1.61 -0.31 13.73
N PRO A 227 -2.73 0.20 13.18
CA PRO A 227 -3.88 -0.64 12.87
C PRO A 227 -3.60 -1.58 11.68
N TYR A 228 -2.74 -1.18 10.76
CA TYR A 228 -2.35 -1.98 9.59
C TYR A 228 -1.29 -3.02 9.90
N LYS A 229 -0.72 -3.04 11.12
CA LYS A 229 0.34 -3.97 11.54
C LYS A 229 1.53 -4.04 10.57
N LYS A 230 1.93 -2.89 10.02
CA LYS A 230 3.04 -2.74 9.06
C LYS A 230 4.34 -2.23 9.69
N ILE A 231 4.50 -2.46 10.97
CA ILE A 231 5.75 -2.24 11.72
C ILE A 231 6.18 -3.58 12.27
N TYR A 232 7.45 -3.90 12.12
CA TYR A 232 8.03 -5.17 12.48
C TYR A 232 9.17 -4.96 13.49
N PHE A 233 9.48 -5.98 14.24
CA PHE A 233 10.59 -5.96 15.19
C PHE A 233 11.77 -6.73 14.63
N ASN A 234 12.93 -6.13 14.58
CA ASN A 234 14.15 -6.82 14.20
C ASN A 234 14.76 -7.50 15.43
N TRP A 235 14.67 -8.81 15.46
CA TRP A 235 15.11 -9.62 16.60
C TRP A 235 16.63 -9.61 16.78
N LYS A 236 17.41 -9.34 15.75
CA LYS A 236 18.87 -9.20 15.82
C LYS A 236 19.29 -7.87 16.42
N SER A 237 18.73 -6.77 15.94
CA SER A 237 19.09 -5.42 16.39
C SER A 237 18.34 -4.97 17.65
N GLY A 238 17.23 -5.63 18.01
CA GLY A 238 16.35 -5.21 19.10
C GLY A 238 15.58 -3.93 18.82
N LYS A 239 15.40 -3.56 17.57
CA LYS A 239 14.76 -2.31 17.12
C LYS A 239 13.52 -2.57 16.27
N SER A 240 12.58 -1.61 16.26
CA SER A 240 11.45 -1.66 15.34
C SER A 240 11.83 -1.11 13.98
N GLU A 241 11.30 -1.73 12.93
CA GLU A 241 11.54 -1.35 11.54
C GLU A 241 10.25 -1.40 10.73
N LYS A 242 10.16 -0.61 9.66
CA LYS A 242 9.00 -0.57 8.78
C LYS A 242 9.37 -0.09 7.38
N CYS A 243 8.44 -0.18 6.45
CA CYS A 243 8.57 0.44 5.14
C CYS A 243 8.99 1.92 5.29
N ILE A 244 10.06 2.30 4.61
CA ILE A 244 10.61 3.65 4.58
C ILE A 244 10.20 4.41 3.32
N PHE A 245 9.22 3.91 2.56
CA PHE A 245 8.79 4.42 1.26
C PHE A 245 9.93 4.55 0.23
N CYS A 246 11.00 3.77 0.41
CA CYS A 246 12.24 3.86 -0.37
C CYS A 246 12.77 5.30 -0.48
N TYR A 247 12.73 6.10 0.59
CA TYR A 247 13.05 7.53 0.55
C TYR A 247 14.42 7.83 -0.12
N PRO A 248 15.48 7.01 -0.01
CA PRO A 248 16.72 7.28 -0.71
C PRO A 248 16.57 7.26 -2.25
N ARG A 249 15.61 6.46 -2.75
CA ARG A 249 15.27 6.44 -4.17
C ARG A 249 14.38 7.63 -4.55
N ILE A 250 13.40 7.97 -3.70
CA ILE A 250 12.54 9.15 -3.90
C ILE A 250 13.39 10.42 -3.99
N GLU A 251 14.37 10.60 -3.10
CA GLU A 251 15.29 11.72 -3.09
C GLU A 251 16.14 11.81 -4.37
N SER A 252 16.48 10.68 -4.98
CA SER A 252 17.18 10.63 -6.27
C SER A 252 16.25 10.65 -7.49
N GLY A 253 14.95 10.86 -7.31
CA GLY A 253 13.95 10.93 -8.38
C GLY A 253 13.53 9.59 -8.95
N GLN A 254 13.82 8.49 -8.25
CA GLN A 254 13.45 7.14 -8.64
C GLN A 254 12.21 6.67 -7.87
N PRO A 255 11.33 5.87 -8.49
CA PRO A 255 10.19 5.32 -7.80
C PRO A 255 10.60 4.27 -6.75
N THR A 256 9.66 3.95 -5.86
CA THR A 256 9.86 2.87 -4.89
C THR A 256 10.11 1.55 -5.62
N VAL A 257 10.92 0.66 -5.02
CA VAL A 257 11.26 -0.65 -5.63
C VAL A 257 9.99 -1.42 -5.99
N CYS A 258 9.01 -1.48 -5.09
CA CYS A 258 7.75 -2.20 -5.33
C CYS A 258 6.87 -1.58 -6.44
N SER A 259 7.05 -0.29 -6.74
CA SER A 259 6.31 0.38 -7.82
C SER A 259 6.98 0.14 -9.17
N GLU A 260 8.29 0.21 -9.21
CA GLU A 260 9.08 0.01 -10.44
C GLU A 260 9.00 -1.42 -10.95
N THR A 261 9.07 -2.40 -10.04
CA THR A 261 9.03 -3.83 -10.37
C THR A 261 7.62 -4.39 -10.58
N CYS A 262 6.59 -3.56 -10.49
CA CYS A 262 5.21 -4.00 -10.63
C CYS A 262 4.88 -4.40 -12.08
N VAL A 263 4.67 -5.69 -12.32
CA VAL A 263 4.36 -6.25 -13.65
C VAL A 263 3.05 -5.67 -14.20
N GLY A 264 2.01 -5.56 -13.39
CA GLY A 264 0.71 -5.02 -13.78
C GLY A 264 0.67 -3.50 -13.93
N ARG A 265 1.77 -2.79 -13.61
CA ARG A 265 1.83 -1.32 -13.64
C ARG A 265 0.73 -0.66 -12.82
N ILE A 266 0.39 -1.23 -11.66
CA ILE A 266 -0.74 -0.81 -10.85
C ILE A 266 -0.42 0.31 -9.86
N ARG A 267 0.85 0.70 -9.72
CA ARG A 267 1.32 1.62 -8.67
C ARG A 267 1.67 2.97 -9.26
N TYR A 268 1.16 4.01 -8.62
CA TYR A 268 1.33 5.41 -9.00
C TYR A 268 1.88 6.18 -7.81
N LEU A 269 2.85 7.06 -8.05
CA LEU A 269 3.48 7.90 -7.03
C LEU A 269 3.29 9.36 -7.39
N GLY A 270 2.92 10.17 -6.42
CA GLY A 270 2.75 11.59 -6.61
C GLY A 270 2.72 12.33 -5.29
N VAL A 271 2.67 13.64 -5.37
CA VAL A 271 2.62 14.53 -4.22
C VAL A 271 1.20 15.07 -4.03
N LEU A 272 0.81 15.26 -2.79
CA LEU A 272 -0.39 15.96 -2.38
C LEU A 272 -0.01 17.15 -1.48
N LEU A 273 -0.63 18.29 -1.70
CA LEU A 273 -0.60 19.41 -0.77
C LEU A 273 -1.79 19.30 0.18
N TYR A 274 -1.58 19.57 1.47
CA TYR A 274 -2.62 19.45 2.47
C TYR A 274 -2.52 20.54 3.55
N ASP A 275 -3.65 20.83 4.19
CA ASP A 275 -3.73 21.71 5.33
C ASP A 275 -3.57 20.92 6.64
N ALA A 276 -2.42 21.09 7.29
CA ALA A 276 -2.12 20.38 8.52
C ALA A 276 -3.05 20.75 9.69
N ASP A 277 -3.65 21.94 9.67
CA ASP A 277 -4.58 22.40 10.72
C ASP A 277 -5.90 21.64 10.68
N ARG A 278 -6.28 21.06 9.53
CA ARG A 278 -7.52 20.28 9.36
C ARG A 278 -7.43 18.81 9.76
N ILE A 279 -6.23 18.30 10.01
CA ILE A 279 -6.01 16.86 10.29
C ILE A 279 -6.80 16.39 11.52
N GLU A 280 -6.75 17.16 12.62
CA GLU A 280 -7.43 16.79 13.86
C GLU A 280 -8.95 16.84 13.68
N GLU A 281 -9.48 17.85 13.00
CA GLU A 281 -10.89 17.99 12.68
C GLU A 281 -11.38 16.80 11.86
N ALA A 282 -10.70 16.46 10.76
CA ALA A 282 -11.05 15.34 9.91
C ALA A 282 -11.01 14.00 10.67
N ALA A 283 -9.97 13.78 11.48
CA ALA A 283 -9.84 12.54 12.24
C ALA A 283 -10.85 12.42 13.39
N SER A 284 -11.37 13.54 13.94
CA SER A 284 -12.34 13.58 15.03
C SER A 284 -13.80 13.58 14.57
N THR A 285 -14.07 13.50 13.29
CA THR A 285 -15.41 13.39 12.70
C THR A 285 -16.28 12.36 13.44
N GLU A 286 -17.55 12.69 13.68
CA GLU A 286 -18.43 11.87 14.50
C GLU A 286 -18.77 10.55 13.85
N HIS A 287 -19.28 10.57 12.64
CA HIS A 287 -19.66 9.38 11.90
C HIS A 287 -18.49 8.82 11.09
N GLU A 288 -18.25 7.54 11.23
CA GLU A 288 -17.14 6.86 10.53
C GLU A 288 -17.32 6.85 9.00
N THR A 289 -18.56 6.83 8.54
CA THR A 289 -18.92 6.92 7.11
C THR A 289 -18.48 8.23 6.45
N ASP A 290 -18.37 9.33 7.22
CA ASP A 290 -17.98 10.63 6.70
C ASP A 290 -16.45 10.79 6.58
N LEU A 291 -15.68 9.89 7.18
CA LEU A 291 -14.21 10.00 7.25
C LEU A 291 -13.53 10.06 5.90
N TYR A 292 -14.06 9.37 4.89
CA TYR A 292 -13.51 9.44 3.55
C TYR A 292 -13.59 10.86 2.97
N GLU A 293 -14.77 11.46 2.98
CA GLU A 293 -14.93 12.82 2.43
C GLU A 293 -14.17 13.85 3.29
N ARG A 294 -14.17 13.69 4.61
CA ARG A 294 -13.37 14.55 5.50
C ARG A 294 -11.88 14.43 5.29
N GLN A 295 -11.38 13.24 4.97
CA GLN A 295 -9.98 13.08 4.56
C GLN A 295 -9.70 13.80 3.25
N CYS A 296 -10.61 13.74 2.28
CA CYS A 296 -10.46 14.48 1.02
C CYS A 296 -10.43 16.00 1.25
N ASP A 297 -11.23 16.53 2.18
CA ASP A 297 -11.28 17.95 2.51
C ASP A 297 -9.97 18.52 3.10
N VAL A 298 -9.07 17.65 3.57
CA VAL A 298 -7.75 18.07 4.10
C VAL A 298 -6.81 18.47 2.95
N PHE A 299 -7.03 17.92 1.75
CA PHE A 299 -6.15 18.17 0.60
C PHE A 299 -6.52 19.45 -0.13
N LEU A 300 -5.51 20.13 -0.63
CA LEU A 300 -5.62 21.42 -1.28
C LEU A 300 -5.48 21.28 -2.79
N ASN A 301 -6.19 22.14 -3.53
CA ASN A 301 -6.05 22.18 -4.98
C ASN A 301 -4.70 22.81 -5.36
N PRO A 302 -3.77 22.05 -5.98
CA PRO A 302 -2.45 22.55 -6.35
C PRO A 302 -2.47 23.54 -7.52
N HIS A 303 -3.63 23.72 -8.17
CA HIS A 303 -3.81 24.71 -9.25
C HIS A 303 -4.40 26.03 -8.76
N ASP A 304 -4.83 26.11 -7.49
CA ASP A 304 -5.37 27.36 -6.92
C ASP A 304 -4.22 28.35 -6.67
N PRO A 305 -4.26 29.55 -7.28
CA PRO A 305 -3.24 30.56 -7.10
C PRO A 305 -3.01 30.95 -5.61
N ALA A 306 -4.07 30.97 -4.79
CA ALA A 306 -3.96 31.30 -3.39
C ALA A 306 -3.21 30.20 -2.60
N VAL A 307 -3.42 28.94 -2.96
CA VAL A 307 -2.69 27.80 -2.38
C VAL A 307 -1.23 27.85 -2.79
N ILE A 308 -0.93 28.15 -4.06
CA ILE A 308 0.43 28.25 -4.59
C ILE A 308 1.20 29.36 -3.86
N GLU A 309 0.61 30.56 -3.78
CA GLU A 309 1.23 31.70 -3.12
C GLU A 309 1.54 31.41 -1.65
N GLU A 310 0.59 30.84 -0.93
CA GLU A 310 0.76 30.51 0.48
C GLU A 310 1.76 29.37 0.69
N ALA A 311 1.77 28.36 -0.18
CA ALA A 311 2.74 27.26 -0.15
C ALA A 311 4.18 27.78 -0.30
N LEU A 312 4.40 28.68 -1.26
CA LEU A 312 5.72 29.31 -1.46
C LEU A 312 6.15 30.15 -0.24
N LYS A 313 5.23 30.93 0.35
CA LYS A 313 5.48 31.69 1.59
C LYS A 313 5.89 30.78 2.75
N GLN A 314 5.32 29.58 2.82
CA GLN A 314 5.65 28.59 3.86
C GLN A 314 6.88 27.74 3.53
N GLY A 315 7.60 28.05 2.44
CA GLY A 315 8.86 27.42 2.08
C GLY A 315 8.75 26.10 1.31
N ILE A 316 7.57 25.78 0.74
CA ILE A 316 7.43 24.63 -0.16
C ILE A 316 8.08 25.00 -1.49
N PRO A 317 9.07 24.21 -1.97
CA PRO A 317 9.78 24.51 -3.21
C PRO A 317 8.86 24.42 -4.44
N GLN A 318 9.14 25.20 -5.48
CA GLN A 318 8.36 25.23 -6.71
C GLN A 318 8.26 23.84 -7.39
N ASN A 319 9.35 23.06 -7.40
CA ASN A 319 9.35 21.72 -7.97
C ASN A 319 8.40 20.75 -7.27
N VAL A 320 8.11 20.96 -5.99
CA VAL A 320 7.11 20.19 -5.23
C VAL A 320 5.69 20.59 -5.65
N ILE A 321 5.46 21.89 -5.85
CA ILE A 321 4.18 22.41 -6.34
C ILE A 321 3.91 21.91 -7.76
N ASP A 322 4.91 22.00 -8.66
CA ASP A 322 4.81 21.49 -10.04
C ASP A 322 4.53 19.98 -10.06
N ALA A 323 5.13 19.24 -9.13
CA ALA A 323 4.87 17.82 -8.99
C ALA A 323 3.45 17.54 -8.46
N ALA A 324 2.93 18.34 -7.52
CA ALA A 324 1.57 18.22 -7.01
C ALA A 324 0.54 18.48 -8.13
N GLN A 325 0.77 19.47 -8.99
CA GLN A 325 -0.10 19.78 -10.13
C GLN A 325 -0.18 18.64 -11.15
N ARG A 326 0.89 17.87 -11.30
CA ARG A 326 0.94 16.72 -12.22
C ARG A 326 0.70 15.39 -11.52
N SER A 327 0.40 15.40 -10.23
CA SER A 327 0.31 14.20 -9.38
C SER A 327 -0.76 13.23 -9.84
N PRO A 328 -0.42 11.98 -10.19
CA PRO A 328 -1.41 10.96 -10.47
C PRO A 328 -2.25 10.60 -9.24
N VAL A 329 -1.69 10.78 -8.05
CA VAL A 329 -2.40 10.55 -6.78
C VAL A 329 -3.50 11.59 -6.60
N TYR A 330 -3.21 12.88 -6.86
CA TYR A 330 -4.21 13.94 -6.80
C TYR A 330 -5.34 13.69 -7.80
N LYS A 331 -5.00 13.40 -9.06
CA LYS A 331 -5.98 13.13 -10.10
C LYS A 331 -6.92 11.96 -9.74
N MET A 332 -6.37 10.82 -9.30
CA MET A 332 -7.17 9.63 -9.02
C MET A 332 -7.98 9.74 -7.72
N ALA A 333 -7.44 10.37 -6.69
CA ALA A 333 -8.10 10.46 -5.39
C ALA A 333 -9.01 11.69 -5.26
N MET A 334 -8.60 12.85 -5.79
CA MET A 334 -9.32 14.11 -5.61
C MET A 334 -10.19 14.46 -6.82
N ASP A 335 -9.61 14.54 -8.03
CA ASP A 335 -10.33 14.99 -9.22
C ASP A 335 -11.32 13.93 -9.72
N TRP A 336 -10.82 12.72 -9.93
CA TRP A 336 -11.66 11.63 -10.49
C TRP A 336 -12.36 10.82 -9.41
N LYS A 337 -12.00 10.98 -8.14
CA LYS A 337 -12.56 10.23 -6.99
C LYS A 337 -12.69 8.73 -7.26
N LEU A 338 -11.64 8.14 -7.85
CA LEU A 338 -11.55 6.72 -8.16
C LEU A 338 -10.84 5.94 -7.05
N ALA A 339 -9.89 6.58 -6.37
CA ALA A 339 -9.08 5.94 -5.36
C ALA A 339 -9.60 6.29 -3.96
N LEU A 340 -9.69 5.26 -3.10
CA LEU A 340 -10.20 5.35 -1.74
C LEU A 340 -9.15 4.89 -0.73
N PRO A 341 -9.18 5.40 0.51
CA PRO A 341 -8.26 4.97 1.58
C PRO A 341 -8.62 3.57 2.11
N LEU A 342 -7.65 2.87 2.69
CA LEU A 342 -7.89 1.60 3.36
C LEU A 342 -8.31 1.85 4.82
N HIS A 343 -9.47 1.34 5.20
CA HIS A 343 -10.02 1.41 6.57
C HIS A 343 -9.98 2.82 7.18
N PRO A 344 -10.69 3.79 6.60
CA PRO A 344 -10.73 5.17 7.11
C PRO A 344 -11.23 5.26 8.56
N GLU A 345 -12.03 4.28 9.04
CA GLU A 345 -12.52 4.17 10.41
C GLU A 345 -11.40 4.04 11.46
N TYR A 346 -10.18 3.71 11.05
CA TYR A 346 -9.03 3.74 11.96
C TYR A 346 -8.53 5.16 12.26
N ARG A 347 -9.08 6.18 11.57
CA ARG A 347 -8.85 7.62 11.81
C ARG A 347 -7.37 8.03 11.67
N THR A 348 -6.59 7.25 10.93
CA THR A 348 -5.17 7.50 10.70
C THR A 348 -4.91 8.33 9.45
N LEU A 349 -5.91 8.54 8.60
CA LEU A 349 -5.83 9.25 7.34
C LEU A 349 -4.68 8.70 6.46
N PRO A 350 -4.84 7.48 5.91
CA PRO A 350 -3.80 6.82 5.14
C PRO A 350 -3.47 7.55 3.84
N MET A 351 -2.21 7.46 3.41
CA MET A 351 -1.68 8.09 2.19
C MET A 351 -1.40 7.11 1.06
N VAL A 352 -1.77 5.86 1.25
CA VAL A 352 -1.88 4.87 0.17
C VAL A 352 -3.36 4.69 -0.15
N TRP A 353 -3.68 4.84 -1.42
CA TRP A 353 -5.05 4.87 -1.92
C TRP A 353 -5.28 3.68 -2.84
N TYR A 354 -6.52 3.21 -2.95
CA TYR A 354 -6.87 2.00 -3.66
C TYR A 354 -8.00 2.27 -4.64
N VAL A 355 -7.77 2.02 -5.93
CA VAL A 355 -8.84 1.96 -6.93
C VAL A 355 -9.49 0.59 -6.82
N PRO A 356 -10.81 0.51 -6.56
CA PRO A 356 -11.49 -0.77 -6.36
C PRO A 356 -11.47 -1.63 -7.64
N PRO A 357 -11.46 -2.96 -7.50
CA PRO A 357 -11.49 -3.85 -8.65
C PRO A 357 -12.88 -3.93 -9.25
N LEU A 358 -12.98 -3.87 -10.58
CA LEU A 358 -14.16 -4.30 -11.29
C LEU A 358 -14.19 -5.83 -11.35
N SER A 359 -15.35 -6.40 -11.11
CA SER A 359 -15.56 -7.85 -11.23
C SER A 359 -16.57 -8.17 -12.33
N PRO A 360 -16.62 -9.41 -12.83
CA PRO A 360 -17.66 -9.84 -13.76
C PRO A 360 -19.07 -9.62 -13.19
N ILE A 361 -20.01 -9.29 -14.06
CA ILE A 361 -21.43 -9.17 -13.73
C ILE A 361 -22.02 -10.57 -13.78
N GLN A 362 -22.47 -11.09 -12.65
CA GLN A 362 -22.94 -12.47 -12.55
C GLN A 362 -24.44 -12.62 -12.84
N SER A 363 -25.26 -11.80 -12.20
CA SER A 363 -26.72 -11.92 -12.31
C SER A 363 -27.30 -11.47 -13.66
N TYR A 364 -26.55 -10.75 -14.47
CA TYR A 364 -26.98 -10.35 -15.82
C TYR A 364 -26.87 -11.49 -16.83
N ALA A 365 -25.90 -12.37 -16.66
CA ALA A 365 -25.78 -13.58 -17.48
C ALA A 365 -26.92 -14.55 -17.21
N ASP A 366 -27.32 -14.68 -15.95
CA ASP A 366 -28.39 -15.60 -15.51
C ASP A 366 -29.80 -15.08 -15.86
N ALA A 367 -29.96 -13.75 -15.98
CA ALA A 367 -31.24 -13.11 -16.30
C ALA A 367 -31.51 -12.94 -17.83
N GLY A 368 -30.61 -13.42 -18.69
CA GLY A 368 -30.84 -13.46 -20.15
C GLY A 368 -30.69 -12.15 -20.88
N GLY A 369 -30.01 -11.15 -20.36
CA GLY A 369 -29.75 -9.96 -21.15
C GLY A 369 -29.17 -8.75 -20.44
N LEU A 370 -28.27 -8.07 -21.11
CA LEU A 370 -27.95 -6.66 -20.85
C LEU A 370 -29.24 -5.83 -21.03
N PRO A 371 -29.44 -4.74 -20.28
CA PRO A 371 -30.58 -3.87 -20.49
C PRO A 371 -30.73 -3.51 -21.97
N HIS A 372 -31.94 -3.59 -22.53
CA HIS A 372 -32.22 -3.31 -23.92
C HIS A 372 -31.78 -1.92 -24.39
N ASN A 373 -31.41 -1.03 -23.47
CA ASN A 373 -30.99 0.34 -23.75
C ASN A 373 -29.45 0.53 -23.72
N GLY A 374 -28.65 -0.52 -23.60
CA GLY A 374 -27.18 -0.42 -23.59
C GLY A 374 -26.58 0.26 -22.34
N ASN A 375 -27.39 0.63 -21.34
CA ASN A 375 -26.90 1.23 -20.12
C ASN A 375 -26.41 0.14 -19.16
N ILE A 376 -25.09 0.11 -18.90
CA ILE A 376 -24.42 -0.88 -18.04
C ILE A 376 -24.23 -0.37 -16.60
N LEU A 377 -24.45 0.89 -16.31
CA LEU A 377 -24.14 1.50 -15.02
C LEU A 377 -24.99 0.96 -13.86
N PRO A 378 -26.27 0.62 -14.04
CA PRO A 378 -27.06 -0.03 -12.99
C PRO A 378 -26.51 -1.40 -12.57
N ALA A 379 -25.71 -2.05 -13.42
CA ALA A 379 -25.14 -3.35 -13.15
C ALA A 379 -24.05 -3.35 -12.05
N VAL A 380 -23.64 -2.19 -11.55
CA VAL A 380 -22.67 -2.09 -10.43
C VAL A 380 -23.13 -2.86 -9.19
N GLU A 381 -24.44 -2.89 -8.92
CA GLU A 381 -24.99 -3.62 -7.76
C GLU A 381 -25.00 -5.13 -7.95
N THR A 382 -24.80 -5.60 -9.18
CA THR A 382 -24.80 -7.01 -9.55
C THR A 382 -23.41 -7.58 -9.82
N LEU A 383 -22.36 -6.83 -9.45
CA LEU A 383 -20.97 -7.28 -9.57
C LEU A 383 -20.72 -8.48 -8.64
N ARG A 384 -19.87 -9.40 -9.09
CA ARG A 384 -19.51 -10.60 -8.31
C ARG A 384 -18.88 -10.25 -6.95
N ILE A 385 -18.06 -9.19 -6.89
CA ILE A 385 -17.56 -8.66 -5.62
C ILE A 385 -18.65 -7.75 -5.04
N PRO A 386 -19.21 -8.05 -3.85
CA PRO A 386 -20.24 -7.22 -3.27
C PRO A 386 -19.74 -5.80 -3.01
N VAL A 387 -20.53 -4.80 -3.41
CA VAL A 387 -20.20 -3.40 -3.16
C VAL A 387 -20.01 -3.14 -1.67
N GLN A 388 -20.84 -3.76 -0.81
CA GLN A 388 -20.71 -3.63 0.64
C GLN A 388 -19.39 -4.17 1.17
N TYR A 389 -18.84 -5.25 0.59
CA TYR A 389 -17.53 -5.78 0.97
C TYR A 389 -16.41 -4.75 0.70
N LEU A 390 -16.45 -4.13 -0.48
CA LEU A 390 -15.50 -3.07 -0.84
C LEU A 390 -15.71 -1.82 0.03
N ALA A 391 -16.95 -1.48 0.36
CA ALA A 391 -17.27 -0.33 1.22
C ALA A 391 -16.78 -0.55 2.66
N ASN A 392 -16.93 -1.73 3.22
CA ASN A 392 -16.40 -2.06 4.54
C ASN A 392 -14.87 -1.91 4.59
N MET A 393 -14.18 -2.21 3.50
CA MET A 393 -12.72 -2.11 3.42
C MET A 393 -12.23 -0.70 3.09
N LEU A 394 -12.93 0.07 2.23
CA LEU A 394 -12.39 1.28 1.61
C LEU A 394 -13.12 2.59 2.00
N SER A 395 -14.28 2.51 2.65
CA SER A 395 -15.10 3.68 2.96
C SER A 395 -15.90 3.56 4.26
N ALA A 396 -15.42 2.77 5.22
CA ALA A 396 -16.06 2.55 6.52
C ALA A 396 -17.54 2.11 6.41
N GLY A 397 -17.88 1.33 5.39
CA GLY A 397 -19.23 0.81 5.15
C GLY A 397 -20.15 1.70 4.30
N ASP A 398 -19.74 2.91 3.93
CA ASP A 398 -20.48 3.75 2.98
C ASP A 398 -20.27 3.24 1.55
N THR A 399 -21.36 2.78 0.91
CA THR A 399 -21.31 2.27 -0.47
C THR A 399 -21.21 3.37 -1.53
N GLY A 400 -21.58 4.60 -1.21
CA GLY A 400 -21.63 5.71 -2.16
C GLY A 400 -20.31 5.97 -2.89
N PRO A 401 -19.18 6.18 -2.19
CA PRO A 401 -17.87 6.39 -2.82
C PRO A 401 -17.43 5.23 -3.70
N VAL A 402 -17.69 3.99 -3.27
CA VAL A 402 -17.34 2.78 -4.04
C VAL A 402 -18.16 2.68 -5.32
N ILE A 403 -19.48 2.87 -5.23
CA ILE A 403 -20.40 2.87 -6.40
C ILE A 403 -19.96 3.95 -7.38
N ARG A 404 -19.66 5.17 -6.92
CA ARG A 404 -19.16 6.27 -7.75
C ARG A 404 -17.90 5.87 -8.52
N ALA A 405 -16.91 5.31 -7.83
CA ALA A 405 -15.66 4.89 -8.45
C ALA A 405 -15.87 3.78 -9.49
N LEU A 406 -16.65 2.76 -9.17
CA LEU A 406 -16.95 1.65 -10.07
C LEU A 406 -17.73 2.11 -11.32
N LYS A 407 -18.76 2.96 -11.14
CA LYS A 407 -19.51 3.53 -12.26
C LYS A 407 -18.62 4.34 -13.22
N ARG A 408 -17.73 5.18 -12.70
CA ARG A 408 -16.77 5.94 -13.51
C ARG A 408 -15.84 5.04 -14.30
N MET A 409 -15.34 3.96 -13.68
CA MET A 409 -14.50 2.98 -14.37
C MET A 409 -15.27 2.22 -15.47
N MET A 410 -16.54 1.85 -15.20
CA MET A 410 -17.40 1.20 -16.19
C MET A 410 -17.69 2.14 -17.36
N ALA A 411 -18.04 3.39 -17.09
CA ALA A 411 -18.31 4.41 -18.11
C ALA A 411 -17.09 4.62 -19.01
N MET A 412 -15.90 4.75 -18.44
CA MET A 412 -14.65 4.84 -19.18
C MET A 412 -14.46 3.63 -20.12
N ARG A 413 -14.63 2.41 -19.62
CA ARG A 413 -14.45 1.20 -20.44
C ARG A 413 -15.48 1.11 -21.55
N HIS A 414 -16.72 1.46 -21.26
CA HIS A 414 -17.81 1.48 -22.26
C HIS A 414 -17.51 2.47 -23.38
N TYR A 415 -17.17 3.70 -23.03
CA TYR A 415 -16.81 4.75 -24.00
C TYR A 415 -15.63 4.33 -24.87
N MET A 416 -14.53 3.87 -24.26
CA MET A 416 -13.35 3.46 -25.02
C MET A 416 -13.62 2.25 -25.92
N ARG A 417 -14.49 1.32 -25.50
CA ARG A 417 -14.91 0.20 -26.34
C ARG A 417 -15.74 0.67 -27.52
N SER A 418 -16.73 1.56 -27.31
CA SER A 418 -17.57 2.08 -28.40
C SER A 418 -16.73 2.75 -29.47
N GLN A 419 -15.71 3.52 -29.07
CA GLN A 419 -14.79 4.17 -30.01
C GLN A 419 -13.86 3.18 -30.73
N THR A 420 -13.20 2.29 -30.00
CA THR A 420 -12.10 1.49 -30.56
C THR A 420 -12.57 0.22 -31.26
N VAL A 421 -13.70 -0.34 -30.85
CA VAL A 421 -14.24 -1.61 -31.39
C VAL A 421 -15.42 -1.39 -32.31
N GLU A 422 -16.33 -0.51 -31.91
CA GLU A 422 -17.60 -0.30 -32.61
C GLU A 422 -17.54 0.90 -33.60
N GLY A 423 -16.50 1.74 -33.48
CA GLY A 423 -16.33 2.92 -34.34
C GLY A 423 -17.37 4.03 -34.12
N VAL A 424 -18.05 4.01 -32.96
CA VAL A 424 -19.13 4.97 -32.61
C VAL A 424 -18.74 5.70 -31.32
N THR A 425 -18.96 7.00 -31.27
CA THR A 425 -18.78 7.78 -30.05
C THR A 425 -20.06 7.76 -29.24
N ASP A 426 -20.09 6.95 -28.16
CA ASP A 426 -21.23 6.90 -27.22
C ASP A 426 -20.85 7.59 -25.90
N THR A 427 -21.39 8.79 -25.66
CA THR A 427 -21.12 9.58 -24.45
C THR A 427 -22.11 9.34 -23.31
N ARG A 428 -23.23 8.63 -23.55
CA ARG A 428 -24.32 8.50 -22.58
C ARG A 428 -23.86 8.03 -21.19
N ALA A 429 -22.95 7.04 -21.15
CA ALA A 429 -22.46 6.50 -19.90
C ALA A 429 -21.52 7.47 -19.16
N ILE A 430 -20.76 8.28 -19.88
CA ILE A 430 -19.87 9.28 -19.27
C ILE A 430 -20.64 10.51 -18.78
N ASP A 431 -21.68 10.90 -19.49
CA ASP A 431 -22.56 12.00 -19.09
C ASP A 431 -23.32 11.67 -17.79
N GLU A 432 -23.72 10.39 -17.57
CA GLU A 432 -24.39 9.93 -16.34
C GLU A 432 -23.49 10.00 -15.10
N VAL A 433 -22.18 9.96 -15.27
CA VAL A 433 -21.20 10.01 -14.14
C VAL A 433 -20.45 11.34 -14.03
N ASP A 434 -20.96 12.38 -14.68
CA ASP A 434 -20.40 13.74 -14.70
C ASP A 434 -18.91 13.77 -15.10
N LEU A 435 -18.55 13.06 -16.17
CA LEU A 435 -17.21 13.08 -16.74
C LEU A 435 -17.20 13.69 -18.14
N SER A 436 -16.16 14.44 -18.45
CA SER A 436 -15.90 14.88 -19.83
C SER A 436 -15.15 13.81 -20.63
N VAL A 437 -15.29 13.85 -21.96
CA VAL A 437 -14.53 13.00 -22.88
C VAL A 437 -13.02 13.09 -22.60
N GLN A 438 -12.50 14.30 -22.42
CA GLN A 438 -11.09 14.52 -22.13
C GLN A 438 -10.65 13.83 -20.82
N GLN A 439 -11.46 13.90 -19.77
CA GLN A 439 -11.16 13.21 -18.51
C GLN A 439 -11.16 11.69 -18.69
N VAL A 440 -12.10 11.15 -19.45
CA VAL A 440 -12.19 9.70 -19.71
C VAL A 440 -11.00 9.20 -20.52
N GLU A 441 -10.57 9.93 -21.53
CA GLU A 441 -9.39 9.59 -22.32
C GLU A 441 -8.11 9.67 -21.47
N GLU A 442 -8.02 10.66 -20.58
CA GLU A 442 -6.92 10.76 -19.63
C GLU A 442 -6.96 9.62 -18.61
N MET A 443 -8.14 9.30 -18.05
CA MET A 443 -8.31 8.15 -17.15
C MET A 443 -7.85 6.84 -17.82
N TYR A 444 -8.23 6.63 -19.08
CA TYR A 444 -7.81 5.45 -19.83
C TYR A 444 -6.29 5.40 -20.01
N ARG A 445 -5.66 6.53 -20.36
CA ARG A 445 -4.20 6.62 -20.47
C ARG A 445 -3.52 6.23 -19.16
N TYR A 446 -4.02 6.72 -18.03
CA TYR A 446 -3.47 6.41 -16.70
C TYR A 446 -3.76 4.97 -16.28
N LEU A 447 -5.00 4.50 -16.40
CA LEU A 447 -5.40 3.20 -15.83
C LEU A 447 -5.06 2.02 -16.74
N ALA A 448 -5.22 2.14 -18.05
CA ALA A 448 -5.02 1.06 -19.01
C ALA A 448 -3.57 1.02 -19.52
N ILE A 449 -3.07 2.13 -20.07
CA ILE A 449 -1.72 2.22 -20.67
C ILE A 449 -0.67 2.31 -19.57
N ALA A 450 -0.86 3.19 -18.60
CA ALA A 450 -0.02 3.36 -17.43
C ALA A 450 1.47 3.55 -17.78
N ASN A 451 1.76 4.60 -18.58
CA ASN A 451 3.13 4.97 -18.92
C ASN A 451 3.95 5.29 -17.67
N TYR A 452 5.27 5.20 -17.79
CA TYR A 452 6.17 5.47 -16.66
C TYR A 452 6.02 6.91 -16.15
N GLU A 453 5.98 7.88 -17.04
CA GLU A 453 5.86 9.31 -16.74
C GLU A 453 4.53 9.67 -16.09
N ASP A 454 3.45 8.99 -16.49
CA ASP A 454 2.12 9.17 -15.92
C ASP A 454 2.01 8.55 -14.51
N ARG A 455 2.76 7.49 -14.25
CA ARG A 455 2.73 6.80 -12.95
C ARG A 455 3.61 7.42 -11.89
N PHE A 456 4.73 8.04 -12.25
CA PHE A 456 5.74 8.48 -11.31
C PHE A 456 6.06 9.96 -11.45
N VAL A 457 5.46 10.75 -10.59
CA VAL A 457 5.71 12.19 -10.48
C VAL A 457 6.34 12.46 -9.11
N ILE A 458 7.68 12.51 -9.09
CA ILE A 458 8.47 12.57 -7.87
C ILE A 458 9.27 13.85 -7.90
N PRO A 459 9.01 14.80 -6.97
CA PRO A 459 9.84 15.97 -6.80
C PRO A 459 11.12 15.57 -6.08
N THR A 460 12.26 16.05 -6.52
CA THR A 460 13.52 15.77 -5.87
C THR A 460 14.50 16.91 -6.05
N SER A 461 15.18 17.26 -4.97
CA SER A 461 16.29 18.21 -4.98
C SER A 461 17.59 17.56 -5.51
N HIS A 462 17.64 16.24 -5.55
CA HIS A 462 18.82 15.48 -5.96
C HIS A 462 18.73 14.94 -7.40
N ARG A 463 17.64 15.21 -8.11
CA ARG A 463 17.42 14.67 -9.45
C ARG A 463 18.50 15.12 -10.45
N GLU A 464 18.93 16.36 -10.34
CA GLU A 464 19.98 16.92 -11.19
C GLU A 464 21.32 16.29 -10.84
N MET A 465 21.68 16.21 -9.56
CA MET A 465 22.88 15.51 -9.11
C MET A 465 22.91 14.04 -9.53
N ALA A 466 21.76 13.35 -9.46
CA ALA A 466 21.66 11.96 -9.92
C ALA A 466 21.83 11.85 -11.44
N ARG A 467 21.41 12.85 -12.21
CA ARG A 467 21.66 12.93 -13.66
C ARG A 467 23.12 13.21 -13.97
N ASP A 468 23.71 14.16 -13.28
CA ASP A 468 25.10 14.57 -13.48
C ASP A 468 26.09 13.48 -13.10
N ALA A 469 25.78 12.74 -12.01
CA ALA A 469 26.59 11.59 -11.61
C ALA A 469 26.55 10.41 -12.60
N PHE A 470 25.55 10.39 -13.50
CA PHE A 470 25.38 9.32 -14.48
C PHE A 470 24.97 9.84 -15.87
N PRO A 471 25.75 10.76 -16.47
CA PRO A 471 25.39 11.46 -17.71
C PRO A 471 25.18 10.49 -18.88
N GLU A 472 25.82 9.34 -18.86
CA GLU A 472 25.79 8.35 -19.95
C GLU A 472 24.74 7.25 -19.77
N ARG A 473 23.98 7.30 -18.68
CA ARG A 473 22.99 6.25 -18.36
C ARG A 473 21.64 6.51 -19.01
N ASN A 474 21.53 6.48 -20.27
CA ASN A 474 20.31 6.54 -21.07
C ASN A 474 19.21 5.57 -20.58
N GLY A 475 18.76 5.71 -19.34
CA GLY A 475 17.69 4.90 -18.75
C GLY A 475 18.04 3.49 -18.32
N CYS A 476 19.30 3.05 -18.47
CA CYS A 476 19.76 1.75 -17.97
C CYS A 476 20.14 1.88 -16.50
N GLY A 477 19.27 1.53 -15.58
CA GLY A 477 19.52 1.56 -14.13
C GLY A 477 20.49 0.48 -13.62
N PHE A 478 21.09 -0.34 -14.51
CA PHE A 478 21.95 -1.46 -14.17
C PHE A 478 23.26 -1.38 -14.96
N THR A 479 24.38 -1.47 -14.28
CA THR A 479 25.66 -1.83 -14.90
C THR A 479 25.73 -3.34 -15.01
N PHE A 480 25.33 -3.86 -16.13
CA PHE A 480 25.80 -5.17 -16.55
C PHE A 480 27.06 -4.90 -17.35
N GLY A 481 28.24 -5.25 -16.83
CA GLY A 481 29.50 -5.21 -17.56
C GLY A 481 29.51 -4.52 -18.93
N ASP A 482 30.39 -4.69 -19.75
CA ASP A 482 30.60 -3.98 -21.03
C ASP A 482 29.38 -3.75 -21.96
N GLY A 483 28.17 -4.15 -21.55
CA GLY A 483 26.95 -4.05 -22.35
C GLY A 483 26.16 -2.73 -22.24
N CYS A 484 26.37 -1.93 -21.19
CA CYS A 484 25.74 -0.63 -21.01
C CYS A 484 26.83 0.46 -21.00
N HIS A 485 27.34 0.79 -22.17
CA HIS A 485 28.22 1.95 -22.41
C HIS A 485 29.33 2.18 -21.37
N GLY A 486 30.21 1.20 -21.21
CA GLY A 486 31.61 1.37 -20.84
C GLY A 486 31.98 2.29 -19.65
N SER A 487 31.09 2.59 -18.73
CA SER A 487 31.48 3.31 -17.53
C SER A 487 31.81 2.33 -16.42
N ASP A 488 33.02 2.37 -15.93
CA ASP A 488 33.56 1.57 -14.82
C ASP A 488 32.89 1.81 -13.45
N THR A 489 31.73 2.44 -13.43
CA THR A 489 31.02 2.69 -12.18
C THR A 489 30.40 1.41 -11.67
N LYS A 490 31.00 0.83 -10.65
CA LYS A 490 30.54 -0.33 -9.87
C LYS A 490 29.24 -0.07 -9.08
N PHE A 491 28.36 0.79 -9.57
CA PHE A 491 27.08 1.02 -8.92
C PHE A 491 26.17 -0.18 -9.19
N ASN A 492 26.01 -1.00 -8.19
CA ASN A 492 25.05 -2.08 -8.20
C ASN A 492 23.90 -1.70 -7.25
N LEU A 493 22.70 -1.57 -7.80
CA LEU A 493 21.49 -1.25 -7.04
C LEU A 493 21.25 -2.22 -5.86
N PHE A 494 21.77 -3.44 -5.97
CA PHE A 494 21.63 -4.50 -4.98
C PHE A 494 22.80 -4.58 -3.98
N ASN A 495 23.95 -3.97 -4.29
CA ASN A 495 25.17 -4.06 -3.48
C ASN A 495 25.61 -2.71 -2.89
N SER A 496 25.03 -1.59 -3.30
CA SER A 496 25.38 -0.31 -2.69
C SER A 496 24.85 -0.25 -1.27
N SER A 497 25.71 -0.05 -0.32
CA SER A 497 25.26 0.49 0.95
C SER A 497 24.62 1.86 0.65
N ARG A 498 23.47 2.13 1.22
CA ARG A 498 22.63 3.28 0.87
C ARG A 498 23.25 4.63 1.20
N ILE A 499 24.21 4.62 2.11
CA ILE A 499 25.00 5.77 2.50
C ILE A 499 25.88 6.21 1.32
N ASP A 500 26.42 5.26 0.55
CA ASP A 500 27.29 5.53 -0.58
C ASP A 500 26.54 6.12 -1.79
N ALA A 501 25.23 5.83 -1.91
CA ALA A 501 24.40 6.40 -2.97
C ALA A 501 24.08 7.89 -2.76
N ILE A 502 24.20 8.40 -1.53
CA ILE A 502 23.96 9.80 -1.18
C ILE A 502 25.23 10.64 -1.38
N ASN A 503 26.42 10.02 -1.25
CA ASN A 503 27.73 10.67 -1.38
C ASN A 503 28.49 10.21 -2.62
N ILE A 504 27.84 10.24 -3.79
CA ILE A 504 28.46 9.84 -5.07
C ILE A 504 29.71 10.69 -5.40
N THR A 505 29.76 11.92 -4.98
CA THR A 505 30.93 12.81 -5.12
C THR A 505 32.11 12.35 -4.28
N GLU A 506 31.90 11.92 -3.02
CA GLU A 506 33.00 11.45 -2.16
C GLU A 506 33.58 10.10 -2.61
N VAL A 507 32.75 9.24 -3.22
CA VAL A 507 33.23 7.95 -3.75
C VAL A 507 34.11 8.15 -4.99
N ARG A 508 33.82 9.17 -5.80
CA ARG A 508 34.62 9.50 -6.98
C ARG A 508 36.01 10.03 -6.60
N ASP A 509 36.06 10.91 -5.62
CA ASP A 509 37.34 11.50 -5.15
C ASP A 509 38.26 10.46 -4.46
N LYS A 510 37.70 9.39 -3.90
CA LYS A 510 38.48 8.28 -3.31
C LYS A 510 38.95 7.27 -4.35
N ALA A 511 38.24 7.11 -5.45
CA ALA A 511 38.62 6.18 -6.54
C ALA A 511 39.69 6.78 -7.48
N GLU A 512 39.85 8.09 -7.50
CA GLU A 512 40.89 8.80 -8.26
C GLU A 512 42.18 9.00 -7.46
N GLY A 513 42.19 8.62 -6.17
CA GLY A 513 43.35 8.77 -5.25
C GLY A 513 44.06 7.48 -4.87
N GLU A 514 43.65 6.32 -5.42
CA GLU A 514 44.33 5.03 -5.39
C GLU A 514 44.73 4.61 -6.83
#